data_dbf5ba08fff7d9f7d0c3c4638f1de6cd
#
_entry.id   dbf5ba08fff7d9f7d0c3c4638f1de6cd
#
_cell.length_a   1.000
_cell.length_b   1.000
_cell.length_c   1.000
_cell.angle_alpha   90.00
_cell.angle_beta   90.00
_cell.angle_gamma   90.00
#
_symmetry.space_group_name_H-M   'P 1'
#
loop_
_entity.id
_entity.type
_entity.pdbx_description
1 polymer ?
#
loop_
_entity_poly.entity_id
_entity_poly.type
_entity_poly.pdbx_seq_one_letter_code
_entity_poly.pdbx_strand_id
1 'polypeptide(L)'
;LSDDEVTHTEYKWRGEDGSVVNVYQIPSGYYIGGAIPEREADLAEFLHQEPFKTTWGRSSTDQVYFPNGFDQAPVRENLPKLVEQMNELYQGEYELQFSTIENYIAAVKERHPELEEIAGELINGKLMRIHKTIFSSRSDLKAMNTKIQHYLVNVMEPVLTMAMQLGFEYPVETVKEIWK
;
A
#
# COMPACT_ATOMS: atom_id res chain seq x y z
N LEU A 1 -11.92 13.63 1.09
CA LEU A 1 -12.95 12.72 0.61
C LEU A 1 -13.51 11.92 1.77
N SER A 2 -14.82 11.81 1.86
CA SER A 2 -15.48 10.89 2.79
C SER A 2 -15.55 9.49 2.17
N ASP A 3 -15.66 8.45 3.00
CA ASP A 3 -15.86 7.08 2.48
C ASP A 3 -17.16 6.97 1.66
N ASP A 4 -18.07 7.93 1.84
CA ASP A 4 -19.32 8.03 1.09
C ASP A 4 -19.11 8.61 -0.32
N GLU A 5 -17.93 9.20 -0.61
CA GLU A 5 -17.57 9.76 -1.91
C GLU A 5 -16.82 8.78 -2.81
N VAL A 6 -16.24 7.72 -2.23
CA VAL A 6 -15.55 6.65 -2.98
C VAL A 6 -16.43 5.41 -2.93
N THR A 7 -17.13 5.12 -4.01
CA THR A 7 -18.10 4.02 -4.06
C THR A 7 -17.46 2.70 -4.49
N HIS A 8 -16.37 2.75 -5.24
CA HIS A 8 -15.67 1.58 -5.78
C HIS A 8 -14.24 1.44 -5.24
N THR A 9 -13.71 0.25 -5.31
CA THR A 9 -12.31 -0.04 -4.96
C THR A 9 -11.34 0.39 -6.04
N GLU A 10 -11.78 0.53 -7.27
CA GLU A 10 -11.01 1.04 -8.40
C GLU A 10 -11.62 2.35 -8.88
N TYR A 11 -10.79 3.40 -8.98
CA TYR A 11 -11.21 4.73 -9.42
C TYR A 11 -10.04 5.53 -9.99
N LYS A 12 -10.34 6.66 -10.60
CA LYS A 12 -9.36 7.65 -11.07
C LYS A 12 -9.23 8.75 -10.03
N TRP A 13 -8.02 9.13 -9.69
CA TRP A 13 -7.75 10.26 -8.82
C TRP A 13 -7.07 11.37 -9.60
N ARG A 14 -7.72 12.54 -9.60
CA ARG A 14 -7.23 13.73 -10.28
C ARG A 14 -6.46 14.63 -9.32
N GLY A 15 -5.22 14.97 -9.68
CA GLY A 15 -4.41 15.97 -8.99
C GLY A 15 -4.84 17.41 -9.33
N GLU A 16 -4.37 18.36 -8.54
CA GLU A 16 -4.65 19.79 -8.75
C GLU A 16 -4.11 20.31 -10.10
N ASP A 17 -3.03 19.72 -10.59
CA ASP A 17 -2.44 20.04 -11.91
C ASP A 17 -3.19 19.43 -13.11
N GLY A 18 -4.26 18.69 -12.83
CA GLY A 18 -5.07 17.99 -13.82
C GLY A 18 -4.54 16.59 -14.19
N SER A 19 -3.41 16.16 -13.63
CA SER A 19 -2.93 14.79 -13.82
C SER A 19 -3.90 13.78 -13.22
N VAL A 20 -3.98 12.58 -13.81
CA VAL A 20 -4.90 11.53 -13.38
C VAL A 20 -4.13 10.22 -13.22
N VAL A 21 -4.35 9.56 -12.09
CA VAL A 21 -3.82 8.22 -11.81
C VAL A 21 -4.96 7.25 -11.52
N ASN A 22 -4.80 5.99 -11.91
CA ASN A 22 -5.71 4.94 -11.49
C ASN A 22 -5.33 4.50 -10.07
N VAL A 23 -6.32 4.41 -9.21
CA VAL A 23 -6.18 3.96 -7.83
C VAL A 23 -6.85 2.60 -7.67
N TYR A 24 -6.19 1.71 -6.97
CA TYR A 24 -6.69 0.40 -6.59
C TYR A 24 -6.66 0.33 -5.07
N GLN A 25 -7.78 0.67 -4.45
CA GLN A 25 -7.90 0.69 -3.00
C GLN A 25 -8.09 -0.71 -2.47
N ILE A 26 -7.32 -1.07 -1.46
CA ILE A 26 -7.45 -2.34 -0.76
C ILE A 26 -8.22 -2.08 0.53
N PRO A 27 -9.51 -2.41 0.59
CA PRO A 27 -10.30 -2.23 1.79
C PRO A 27 -9.75 -3.08 2.94
N SER A 28 -9.87 -2.59 4.15
CA SER A 28 -9.42 -3.27 5.38
C SER A 28 -7.93 -3.56 5.49
N GLY A 29 -7.12 -2.97 4.61
CA GLY A 29 -5.67 -3.02 4.69
C GLY A 29 -5.02 -4.22 3.99
N TYR A 30 -3.69 -4.21 3.96
CA TYR A 30 -2.87 -5.15 3.19
C TYR A 30 -2.67 -6.53 3.83
N TYR A 31 -3.26 -6.78 4.98
CA TYR A 31 -3.15 -8.05 5.72
C TYR A 31 -4.43 -8.89 5.72
N ILE A 32 -5.46 -8.46 5.01
CA ILE A 32 -6.79 -9.08 5.07
C ILE A 32 -6.78 -10.57 4.67
N GLY A 33 -5.97 -10.95 3.68
CA GLY A 33 -5.81 -12.35 3.30
C GLY A 33 -5.11 -13.19 4.36
N GLY A 34 -4.39 -12.59 5.30
CA GLY A 34 -3.79 -13.28 6.45
C GLY A 34 -4.80 -13.76 7.48
N ALA A 35 -6.04 -13.25 7.44
CA ALA A 35 -7.11 -13.62 8.34
C ALA A 35 -7.86 -14.91 7.93
N ILE A 36 -7.49 -15.56 6.83
CA ILE A 36 -8.12 -16.82 6.39
C ILE A 36 -8.07 -17.85 7.52
N PRO A 37 -9.24 -18.34 8.00
CA PRO A 37 -9.29 -19.32 9.08
C PRO A 37 -8.79 -20.70 8.65
N GLU A 38 -8.47 -21.55 9.59
CA GLU A 38 -8.00 -22.91 9.33
C GLU A 38 -9.11 -23.96 9.49
N ARG A 39 -10.16 -23.61 10.21
CA ARG A 39 -11.26 -24.52 10.48
C ARG A 39 -12.26 -24.47 9.31
N GLU A 40 -12.58 -25.63 8.75
CA GLU A 40 -13.43 -25.75 7.55
C GLU A 40 -14.79 -25.05 7.69
N ALA A 41 -15.43 -25.16 8.85
CA ALA A 41 -16.71 -24.48 9.10
C ALA A 41 -16.60 -22.94 9.02
N ASP A 42 -15.45 -22.37 9.40
CA ASP A 42 -15.22 -20.94 9.31
C ASP A 42 -14.79 -20.53 7.88
N LEU A 43 -14.11 -21.44 7.16
CA LEU A 43 -13.77 -21.23 5.75
C LEU A 43 -15.02 -21.10 4.89
N ALA A 44 -16.05 -21.91 5.13
CA ALA A 44 -17.28 -21.93 4.34
C ALA A 44 -18.06 -20.60 4.41
N GLU A 45 -17.89 -19.85 5.50
CA GLU A 45 -18.57 -18.56 5.72
C GLU A 45 -17.64 -17.34 5.48
N PHE A 46 -16.35 -17.57 5.32
CA PHE A 46 -15.34 -16.51 5.38
C PHE A 46 -15.55 -15.39 4.35
N LEU A 47 -15.80 -15.74 3.09
CA LEU A 47 -16.01 -14.76 2.03
C LEU A 47 -17.39 -14.11 2.05
N HIS A 48 -18.35 -14.68 2.76
CA HIS A 48 -19.68 -14.13 2.91
C HIS A 48 -19.80 -13.12 4.07
N GLN A 49 -18.77 -13.03 4.92
CA GLN A 49 -18.74 -12.13 6.08
C GLN A 49 -18.00 -10.82 5.76
N GLU A 50 -18.21 -9.82 6.62
CA GLU A 50 -17.43 -8.60 6.57
C GLU A 50 -15.95 -8.88 6.96
N PRO A 51 -14.97 -8.24 6.33
CA PRO A 51 -15.12 -7.13 5.37
C PRO A 51 -15.22 -7.58 3.90
N PHE A 52 -15.19 -8.88 3.59
CA PHE A 52 -15.16 -9.37 2.21
C PHE A 52 -16.42 -9.03 1.43
N LYS A 53 -17.58 -9.20 2.07
CA LYS A 53 -18.87 -8.87 1.46
C LYS A 53 -18.92 -7.42 0.97
N THR A 54 -18.51 -6.47 1.79
CA THR A 54 -18.44 -5.06 1.41
C THR A 54 -17.38 -4.82 0.32
N THR A 55 -16.21 -5.43 0.44
CA THR A 55 -15.13 -5.31 -0.56
C THR A 55 -15.60 -5.81 -1.91
N TRP A 56 -16.23 -6.99 -1.93
CA TRP A 56 -16.75 -7.59 -3.15
C TRP A 56 -17.82 -6.73 -3.82
N GLY A 57 -18.76 -6.22 -3.02
CA GLY A 57 -19.82 -5.34 -3.50
C GLY A 57 -19.34 -3.96 -3.98
N ARG A 58 -18.11 -3.58 -3.68
CA ARG A 58 -17.50 -2.29 -4.11
C ARG A 58 -16.50 -2.45 -5.25
N SER A 59 -16.20 -3.64 -5.71
CA SER A 59 -15.35 -3.80 -6.89
C SER A 59 -16.08 -3.27 -8.13
N SER A 60 -15.37 -2.54 -8.97
CA SER A 60 -15.85 -2.08 -10.28
C SER A 60 -15.88 -3.19 -11.33
N THR A 61 -15.36 -4.37 -10.97
CA THR A 61 -15.28 -5.56 -11.82
C THR A 61 -15.67 -6.81 -11.02
N ASP A 62 -15.44 -7.98 -11.61
CA ASP A 62 -15.54 -9.30 -10.95
C ASP A 62 -14.20 -9.73 -10.31
N GLN A 63 -13.25 -8.81 -10.12
CA GLN A 63 -11.94 -9.08 -9.55
C GLN A 63 -11.78 -8.38 -8.21
N VAL A 64 -11.27 -9.10 -7.23
CA VAL A 64 -10.90 -8.55 -5.92
C VAL A 64 -9.50 -9.05 -5.53
N TYR A 65 -8.68 -8.18 -5.00
CA TYR A 65 -7.34 -8.51 -4.54
C TYR A 65 -7.28 -8.53 -3.01
N PHE A 66 -6.90 -9.68 -2.45
CA PHE A 66 -6.68 -9.87 -1.02
C PHE A 66 -5.19 -10.05 -0.74
N PRO A 67 -4.49 -9.03 -0.28
CA PRO A 67 -3.10 -9.18 0.12
C PRO A 67 -2.96 -10.19 1.26
N ASN A 68 -2.03 -11.11 1.13
CA ASN A 68 -1.70 -12.08 2.16
C ASN A 68 -0.28 -11.83 2.66
N GLY A 69 -0.18 -11.05 3.69
CA GLY A 69 1.08 -10.68 4.32
C GLY A 69 0.84 -9.68 5.43
N PHE A 70 1.82 -9.53 6.30
CA PHE A 70 1.77 -8.58 7.40
C PHE A 70 3.18 -8.20 7.81
N ASP A 71 3.35 -7.05 8.44
CA ASP A 71 4.64 -6.61 8.96
C ASP A 71 5.21 -7.68 9.88
N GLN A 72 6.42 -8.16 9.55
CA GLN A 72 7.15 -9.16 10.33
C GLN A 72 6.44 -10.51 10.50
N ALA A 73 5.39 -10.77 9.71
CA ALA A 73 4.70 -12.05 9.72
C ALA A 73 5.41 -13.07 8.81
N PRO A 74 5.58 -14.32 9.24
CA PRO A 74 6.09 -15.37 8.38
C PRO A 74 5.07 -15.73 7.29
N VAL A 75 5.57 -16.30 6.19
CA VAL A 75 4.71 -16.88 5.16
C VAL A 75 3.91 -18.05 5.76
N ARG A 76 2.63 -18.13 5.46
CA ARG A 76 1.76 -19.24 5.88
C ARG A 76 1.99 -20.44 4.98
N GLU A 77 2.64 -21.47 5.51
CA GLU A 77 2.97 -22.70 4.76
C GLU A 77 1.73 -23.46 4.28
N ASN A 78 0.64 -23.41 5.04
CA ASN A 78 -0.62 -24.09 4.73
C ASN A 78 -1.54 -23.30 3.79
N LEU A 79 -1.16 -22.11 3.37
CA LEU A 79 -2.01 -21.23 2.53
C LEU A 79 -2.43 -21.90 1.20
N PRO A 80 -1.56 -22.60 0.45
CA PRO A 80 -1.98 -23.29 -0.77
C PRO A 80 -3.13 -24.28 -0.53
N LYS A 81 -3.04 -25.07 0.53
CA LYS A 81 -4.08 -26.01 0.91
C LYS A 81 -5.39 -25.32 1.29
N LEU A 82 -5.32 -24.19 1.99
CA LEU A 82 -6.51 -23.41 2.34
C LEU A 82 -7.19 -22.84 1.10
N VAL A 83 -6.43 -22.36 0.13
CA VAL A 83 -6.96 -21.86 -1.15
C VAL A 83 -7.64 -23.00 -1.93
N GLU A 84 -7.06 -24.19 -1.99
CA GLU A 84 -7.70 -25.37 -2.59
C GLU A 84 -9.02 -25.70 -1.91
N GLN A 85 -9.05 -25.78 -0.58
CA GLN A 85 -10.28 -26.03 0.19
C GLN A 85 -11.35 -24.94 -0.05
N MET A 86 -10.95 -23.67 -0.11
CA MET A 86 -11.88 -22.59 -0.41
C MET A 86 -12.45 -22.71 -1.82
N ASN A 87 -11.64 -23.05 -2.82
CA ASN A 87 -12.13 -23.29 -4.19
C ASN A 87 -13.13 -24.45 -4.27
N GLU A 88 -12.97 -25.48 -3.45
CA GLU A 88 -13.96 -26.57 -3.34
C GLU A 88 -15.25 -26.08 -2.69
N LEU A 89 -15.15 -25.33 -1.58
CA LEU A 89 -16.29 -24.82 -0.83
C LEU A 89 -17.10 -23.77 -1.58
N TYR A 90 -16.45 -22.93 -2.35
CA TYR A 90 -17.06 -21.83 -3.10
C TYR A 90 -17.22 -22.12 -4.60
N GLN A 91 -17.16 -23.39 -4.99
CA GLN A 91 -17.27 -23.81 -6.41
C GLN A 91 -18.51 -23.22 -7.09
N GLY A 92 -18.28 -22.49 -8.18
CA GLY A 92 -19.35 -21.86 -8.96
C GLY A 92 -19.78 -20.47 -8.44
N GLU A 93 -19.23 -20.02 -7.33
CA GLU A 93 -19.47 -18.69 -6.77
C GLU A 93 -18.20 -17.83 -6.82
N TYR A 94 -17.09 -18.34 -6.29
CA TYR A 94 -15.78 -17.67 -6.29
C TYR A 94 -14.70 -18.61 -6.76
N GLU A 95 -13.68 -18.04 -7.41
CA GLU A 95 -12.42 -18.69 -7.74
C GLU A 95 -11.26 -17.91 -7.12
N LEU A 96 -10.49 -18.58 -6.27
CA LEU A 96 -9.32 -18.01 -5.62
C LEU A 96 -8.05 -18.52 -6.30
N GLN A 97 -7.16 -17.60 -6.62
CA GLN A 97 -5.86 -17.92 -7.21
C GLN A 97 -4.74 -17.08 -6.59
N PHE A 98 -3.54 -17.61 -6.57
CA PHE A 98 -2.36 -16.83 -6.25
C PHE A 98 -2.06 -15.86 -7.39
N SER A 99 -1.81 -14.61 -7.05
CA SER A 99 -1.56 -13.56 -8.04
C SER A 99 -0.58 -12.52 -7.52
N THR A 100 -0.23 -11.57 -8.37
CA THR A 100 0.51 -10.34 -8.03
C THR A 100 -0.36 -9.12 -8.25
N ILE A 101 0.07 -7.98 -7.72
CA ILE A 101 -0.63 -6.70 -7.95
C ILE A 101 -0.70 -6.38 -9.44
N GLU A 102 0.38 -6.65 -10.19
CA GLU A 102 0.44 -6.40 -11.63
C GLU A 102 -0.60 -7.22 -12.40
N ASN A 103 -0.75 -8.51 -12.05
CA ASN A 103 -1.73 -9.38 -12.67
C ASN A 103 -3.17 -8.97 -12.35
N TYR A 104 -3.43 -8.57 -11.10
CA TYR A 104 -4.72 -8.01 -10.71
C TYR A 104 -5.05 -6.74 -11.51
N ILE A 105 -4.12 -5.80 -11.60
CA ILE A 105 -4.29 -4.56 -12.38
C ILE A 105 -4.54 -4.88 -13.86
N ALA A 106 -3.83 -5.87 -14.43
CA ALA A 106 -4.05 -6.31 -15.80
C ALA A 106 -5.46 -6.89 -15.99
N ALA A 107 -5.90 -7.76 -15.08
CA ALA A 107 -7.22 -8.35 -15.11
C ALA A 107 -8.35 -7.32 -14.99
N VAL A 108 -8.19 -6.30 -14.12
CA VAL A 108 -9.14 -5.18 -14.02
C VAL A 108 -9.18 -4.38 -15.33
N LYS A 109 -8.02 -4.08 -15.93
CA LYS A 109 -7.95 -3.34 -17.21
C LYS A 109 -8.58 -4.08 -18.36
N GLU A 110 -8.44 -5.39 -18.43
CA GLU A 110 -9.07 -6.23 -19.48
C GLU A 110 -10.59 -6.17 -19.45
N ARG A 111 -11.19 -5.94 -18.29
CA ARG A 111 -12.63 -5.78 -18.13
C ARG A 111 -13.13 -4.39 -18.52
N HIS A 112 -12.22 -3.48 -18.82
CA HIS A 112 -12.51 -2.12 -19.27
C HIS A 112 -13.58 -1.38 -18.44
N PRO A 113 -13.49 -1.38 -17.10
CA PRO A 113 -14.51 -0.72 -16.30
C PRO A 113 -14.49 0.79 -16.53
N GLU A 114 -15.67 1.39 -16.53
CA GLU A 114 -15.80 2.85 -16.43
C GLU A 114 -15.50 3.25 -14.99
N LEU A 115 -14.29 3.74 -14.75
CA LEU A 115 -13.85 4.17 -13.42
C LEU A 115 -14.38 5.56 -13.11
N GLU A 116 -15.03 5.71 -11.96
CA GLU A 116 -15.38 7.02 -11.41
C GLU A 116 -14.12 7.88 -11.22
N GLU A 117 -14.28 9.19 -11.36
CA GLU A 117 -13.17 10.12 -11.13
C GLU A 117 -13.44 10.97 -9.92
N ILE A 118 -12.48 10.98 -9.01
CA ILE A 118 -12.51 11.77 -7.79
C ILE A 118 -11.35 12.75 -7.75
N ALA A 119 -11.51 13.83 -7.00
CA ALA A 119 -10.47 14.84 -6.79
C ALA A 119 -10.40 15.23 -5.31
N GLY A 120 -9.32 15.86 -4.89
CA GLY A 120 -9.11 16.31 -3.53
C GLY A 120 -8.24 15.37 -2.71
N GLU A 121 -8.04 15.69 -1.46
CA GLU A 121 -7.17 14.92 -0.55
C GLU A 121 -7.86 13.67 0.01
N LEU A 122 -7.16 12.54 -0.01
CA LEU A 122 -7.59 11.29 0.63
C LEU A 122 -7.19 11.29 2.11
N ILE A 123 -7.87 12.09 2.92
CA ILE A 123 -7.52 12.32 4.34
C ILE A 123 -8.57 11.82 5.34
N ASN A 124 -9.56 11.08 4.89
CA ASN A 124 -10.58 10.54 5.77
C ASN A 124 -10.05 9.31 6.53
N GLY A 125 -10.01 9.39 7.85
CA GLY A 125 -9.54 8.33 8.73
C GLY A 125 -10.65 7.47 9.32
N LYS A 126 -11.85 7.43 8.74
CA LYS A 126 -12.99 6.68 9.27
C LYS A 126 -12.74 5.18 9.30
N LEU A 127 -12.20 4.63 8.21
CA LEU A 127 -11.90 3.20 8.10
C LEU A 127 -10.45 2.85 8.43
N MET A 128 -9.52 3.78 8.23
CA MET A 128 -8.11 3.59 8.55
C MET A 128 -7.56 4.76 9.36
N ARG A 129 -6.60 4.46 10.24
CA ARG A 129 -5.90 5.51 10.99
C ARG A 129 -5.07 6.36 10.03
N ILE A 130 -5.46 7.62 9.89
CA ILE A 130 -4.68 8.63 9.20
C ILE A 130 -4.10 9.57 10.24
N HIS A 131 -2.80 9.68 10.28
CA HIS A 131 -2.10 10.62 11.15
C HIS A 131 -2.11 12.01 10.51
N LYS A 132 -3.27 12.67 10.54
CA LYS A 132 -3.42 14.05 10.06
C LYS A 132 -2.37 14.94 10.72
N THR A 133 -1.86 15.91 9.99
CA THR A 133 -0.87 16.88 10.45
C THR A 133 0.55 16.36 10.73
N ILE A 134 0.81 15.05 10.63
CA ILE A 134 2.14 14.51 10.92
C ILE A 134 3.22 15.11 10.00
N PHE A 135 2.91 15.36 8.74
CA PHE A 135 3.82 15.98 7.78
C PHE A 135 3.86 17.50 7.86
N SER A 136 2.77 18.15 8.24
CA SER A 136 2.69 19.61 8.37
C SER A 136 3.22 20.12 9.72
N SER A 137 3.24 19.29 10.77
CA SER A 137 3.80 19.66 12.06
C SER A 137 5.30 19.93 11.93
N ARG A 138 5.71 21.16 12.28
CA ARG A 138 7.11 21.62 12.19
C ARG A 138 7.71 21.37 10.81
N SER A 139 6.96 21.68 9.76
CA SER A 139 7.39 21.49 8.35
C SER A 139 8.67 22.27 8.02
N ASP A 140 8.89 23.41 8.65
CA ASP A 140 10.11 24.20 8.59
C ASP A 140 11.36 23.39 9.00
N LEU A 141 11.31 22.73 10.16
CA LEU A 141 12.41 21.89 10.63
C LEU A 141 12.61 20.65 9.74
N LYS A 142 11.53 20.02 9.33
CA LYS A 142 11.60 18.84 8.44
C LYS A 142 12.22 19.18 7.09
N ALA A 143 11.81 20.31 6.50
CA ALA A 143 12.39 20.79 5.25
C ALA A 143 13.87 21.12 5.39
N MET A 144 14.27 21.77 6.49
CA MET A 144 15.66 22.06 6.76
C MET A 144 16.48 20.79 6.98
N ASN A 145 15.97 19.84 7.77
CA ASN A 145 16.62 18.55 7.98
C ASN A 145 16.85 17.80 6.66
N THR A 146 15.83 17.73 5.81
CA THR A 146 15.96 17.11 4.48
C THR A 146 17.02 17.80 3.63
N LYS A 147 17.04 19.13 3.61
CA LYS A 147 18.02 19.92 2.87
C LYS A 147 19.45 19.67 3.36
N ILE A 148 19.64 19.64 4.69
CA ILE A 148 20.96 19.37 5.28
C ILE A 148 21.40 17.94 4.94
N GLN A 149 20.54 16.96 5.14
CA GLN A 149 20.83 15.55 4.81
C GLN A 149 21.24 15.38 3.33
N HIS A 150 20.50 15.99 2.41
CA HIS A 150 20.86 15.96 0.98
C HIS A 150 22.25 16.59 0.73
N TYR A 151 22.56 17.71 1.39
CA TYR A 151 23.85 18.35 1.24
C TYR A 151 25.00 17.49 1.79
N LEU A 152 24.80 16.87 2.96
CA LEU A 152 25.79 15.98 3.58
C LEU A 152 26.09 14.79 2.67
N VAL A 153 25.05 14.07 2.24
CA VAL A 153 25.21 12.83 1.48
C VAL A 153 25.69 13.06 0.05
N ASN A 154 25.18 14.10 -0.61
CA ASN A 154 25.43 14.29 -2.05
C ASN A 154 26.55 15.27 -2.37
N VAL A 155 26.99 16.07 -1.41
CA VAL A 155 28.03 17.07 -1.63
C VAL A 155 29.19 16.90 -0.65
N MET A 156 28.94 17.03 0.64
CA MET A 156 30.02 17.11 1.64
C MET A 156 30.83 15.81 1.71
N GLU A 157 30.21 14.68 1.96
CA GLU A 157 30.92 13.39 2.08
C GLU A 157 31.62 12.97 0.80
N PRO A 158 31.04 13.10 -0.40
CA PRO A 158 31.76 12.85 -1.65
C PRO A 158 32.98 13.74 -1.84
N VAL A 159 32.86 15.04 -1.54
CA VAL A 159 34.00 15.98 -1.67
C VAL A 159 35.10 15.65 -0.66
N LEU A 160 34.76 15.34 0.60
CA LEU A 160 35.71 14.91 1.61
C LEU A 160 36.41 13.60 1.23
N THR A 161 35.68 12.68 0.63
CA THR A 161 36.24 11.40 0.13
C THR A 161 37.23 11.63 -1.02
N MET A 162 36.90 12.53 -1.95
CA MET A 162 37.81 12.91 -3.02
C MET A 162 39.06 13.61 -2.49
N ALA A 163 38.91 14.54 -1.52
CA ALA A 163 40.01 15.20 -0.87
C ALA A 163 40.94 14.20 -0.16
N MET A 164 40.37 13.19 0.50
CA MET A 164 41.16 12.11 1.13
C MET A 164 42.00 11.35 0.11
N GLN A 165 41.51 11.11 -1.09
CA GLN A 165 42.26 10.46 -2.16
C GLN A 165 43.44 11.35 -2.65
N LEU A 166 43.34 12.66 -2.46
CA LEU A 166 44.43 13.63 -2.76
C LEU A 166 45.40 13.84 -1.59
N GLY A 167 45.24 13.06 -0.50
CA GLY A 167 46.16 13.08 0.65
C GLY A 167 45.75 14.00 1.78
N PHE A 168 44.52 14.57 1.77
CA PHE A 168 43.99 15.30 2.91
C PHE A 168 43.43 14.33 3.94
N GLU A 169 43.46 14.72 5.21
CA GLU A 169 42.86 13.95 6.30
C GLU A 169 41.34 14.08 6.29
N TYR A 170 40.62 12.96 6.41
CA TYR A 170 39.16 12.96 6.54
C TYR A 170 38.75 13.37 7.95
N PRO A 171 37.92 14.43 8.12
CA PRO A 171 37.59 15.00 9.42
C PRO A 171 36.49 14.18 10.13
N VAL A 172 36.80 12.96 10.54
CA VAL A 172 35.85 11.96 11.06
C VAL A 172 35.02 12.50 12.21
N GLU A 173 35.63 13.14 13.20
CA GLU A 173 34.90 13.62 14.38
C GLU A 173 33.97 14.79 14.06
N THR A 174 34.36 15.68 13.16
CA THR A 174 33.51 16.76 12.67
C THR A 174 32.28 16.21 11.93
N VAL A 175 32.49 15.25 11.05
CA VAL A 175 31.38 14.62 10.30
C VAL A 175 30.41 13.90 11.26
N LYS A 176 30.93 13.17 12.24
CA LYS A 176 30.09 12.54 13.28
C LYS A 176 29.27 13.54 14.09
N GLU A 177 29.84 14.69 14.41
CA GLU A 177 29.11 15.76 15.12
C GLU A 177 27.98 16.35 14.28
N ILE A 178 28.19 16.51 12.98
CA ILE A 178 27.17 17.07 12.08
C ILE A 178 26.00 16.07 11.91
N TRP A 179 26.25 14.78 12.00
CA TRP A 179 25.21 13.74 11.90
C TRP A 179 24.41 13.48 13.19
N LYS A 180 24.73 14.14 14.31
CA LYS A 180 23.95 14.08 15.57
C LYS A 180 22.78 15.03 15.56
#